data_6194c3c1b4b8b4008d5c05820558bdab
#
_entry.id   6194c3c1b4b8b4008d5c05820558bdab
#
_cell.length_a   1.000
_cell.length_b   1.000
_cell.length_c   1.000
_cell.angle_alpha   90.00
_cell.angle_beta   90.00
_cell.angle_gamma   90.00
#
_symmetry.space_group_name_H-M   'P 1'
#
loop_
_entity.id
_entity.type
_entity.pdbx_description
1 polymer ?
#
loop_
_entity_poly.entity_id
_entity_poly.type
_entity_poly.pdbx_seq_one_letter_code
_entity_poly.pdbx_strand_id
1 'polypeptide(L)'
;MLTTLWGTLLAAGNVKIAVLAFSASGVDPTVAAAVTESVTAEIAVRGYFDPISSGEVQTMLGVERQKALLGCGEENCMTELAGALGAPYVMSGSLVKLEGVFQINLQVIDSRKGRTTGRSTKLAKDFESLRFQIPYAVAEACGTPLPPAPSRVLPYTMVGVGGASLLGGGVLGLIALSNEGALRGELAADDMSRTVVLRTAKSYSDALDSIATQKTVSLAALIAGAALVAGGLILMPPAAPEAGVKVALVPVVLPGGAGAAFVGVLP
;
A
#
# COMPACT_ATOMS: atom_id res chain seq x y z
N MET A 1 29.59 -39.59 11.68
CA MET A 1 29.46 -39.56 10.22
C MET A 1 28.25 -38.69 9.88
N LEU A 2 28.47 -37.37 9.70
CA LEU A 2 27.46 -36.42 9.25
C LEU A 2 27.61 -36.27 7.73
N THR A 3 26.73 -36.88 6.96
CA THR A 3 26.63 -36.69 5.52
C THR A 3 25.88 -35.38 5.26
N THR A 4 26.62 -34.36 4.86
CA THR A 4 26.11 -33.09 4.32
C THR A 4 25.45 -33.36 2.99
N LEU A 5 24.10 -33.40 2.97
CA LEU A 5 23.31 -33.28 1.76
C LEU A 5 23.36 -31.81 1.28
N TRP A 6 24.35 -31.49 0.47
CA TRP A 6 24.30 -30.31 -0.38
C TRP A 6 23.34 -30.63 -1.53
N GLY A 7 22.09 -30.20 -1.36
CA GLY A 7 21.14 -30.15 -2.45
C GLY A 7 21.70 -29.24 -3.53
N THR A 8 22.11 -29.81 -4.65
CA THR A 8 22.37 -29.11 -5.90
C THR A 8 21.09 -28.42 -6.32
N LEU A 9 20.99 -27.10 -6.02
CA LEU A 9 19.99 -26.22 -6.59
C LEU A 9 20.32 -26.14 -8.08
N LEU A 10 19.71 -27.02 -8.87
CA LEU A 10 19.67 -26.88 -10.33
C LEU A 10 19.01 -25.52 -10.61
N ALA A 11 19.79 -24.54 -11.00
CA ALA A 11 19.29 -23.31 -11.58
C ALA A 11 18.56 -23.70 -12.87
N ALA A 12 17.26 -23.96 -12.76
CA ALA A 12 16.39 -24.01 -13.91
C ALA A 12 16.46 -22.61 -14.52
N GLY A 13 17.13 -22.50 -15.67
CA GLY A 13 17.23 -21.23 -16.39
C GLY A 13 15.81 -20.69 -16.57
N ASN A 14 15.60 -19.46 -16.15
CA ASN A 14 14.29 -18.81 -16.26
C ASN A 14 13.81 -18.85 -17.70
N VAL A 15 12.55 -19.18 -17.88
CA VAL A 15 11.94 -19.26 -19.21
C VAL A 15 11.79 -17.84 -19.78
N LYS A 16 12.27 -17.61 -21.00
CA LYS A 16 12.21 -16.30 -21.64
C LYS A 16 10.77 -15.89 -21.98
N ILE A 17 10.45 -14.63 -21.76
CA ILE A 17 9.19 -13.99 -22.15
C ILE A 17 9.48 -12.67 -22.85
N ALA A 18 9.02 -12.54 -24.12
CA ALA A 18 9.16 -11.28 -24.86
C ALA A 18 8.01 -10.34 -24.47
N VAL A 19 8.32 -9.15 -24.00
CA VAL A 19 7.33 -8.11 -23.67
C VAL A 19 7.23 -7.12 -24.83
N LEU A 20 6.06 -7.09 -25.49
CA LEU A 20 5.82 -6.17 -26.58
C LEU A 20 5.40 -4.80 -26.05
N ALA A 21 5.65 -3.75 -26.84
CA ALA A 21 5.15 -2.42 -26.53
C ALA A 21 3.63 -2.43 -26.43
N PHE A 22 3.09 -1.87 -25.35
CA PHE A 22 1.64 -1.83 -25.13
C PHE A 22 0.97 -0.79 -26.01
N SER A 23 -0.19 -1.13 -26.54
CA SER A 23 -1.00 -0.18 -27.26
C SER A 23 -1.63 0.84 -26.32
N ALA A 24 -1.69 2.10 -26.76
CA ALA A 24 -2.29 3.22 -26.04
C ALA A 24 -3.63 3.61 -26.65
N SER A 25 -4.66 3.81 -25.87
CA SER A 25 -5.95 4.35 -26.29
C SER A 25 -6.47 5.35 -25.26
N GLY A 26 -6.62 6.61 -25.68
CA GLY A 26 -7.00 7.71 -24.75
C GLY A 26 -5.90 8.08 -23.75
N VAL A 27 -4.66 7.60 -23.96
CA VAL A 27 -3.47 7.83 -23.12
C VAL A 27 -2.32 8.24 -24.01
N ASP A 28 -1.42 9.08 -23.50
CA ASP A 28 -0.19 9.41 -24.21
C ASP A 28 0.67 8.14 -24.44
N PRO A 29 1.19 7.90 -25.66
CA PRO A 29 2.03 6.74 -25.93
C PRO A 29 3.27 6.63 -25.04
N THR A 30 3.81 7.74 -24.55
CA THR A 30 4.95 7.75 -23.61
C THR A 30 4.57 7.13 -22.26
N VAL A 31 3.33 7.33 -21.81
CA VAL A 31 2.79 6.72 -20.57
C VAL A 31 2.63 5.20 -20.77
N ALA A 32 2.14 4.77 -21.92
CA ALA A 32 2.02 3.34 -22.24
C ALA A 32 3.41 2.67 -22.31
N ALA A 33 4.41 3.36 -22.87
CA ALA A 33 5.80 2.88 -22.87
C ALA A 33 6.34 2.75 -21.44
N ALA A 34 6.14 3.75 -20.58
CA ALA A 34 6.56 3.69 -19.17
C ALA A 34 5.86 2.54 -18.39
N VAL A 35 4.59 2.27 -18.67
CA VAL A 35 3.86 1.13 -18.09
C VAL A 35 4.43 -0.19 -18.62
N THR A 36 4.79 -0.28 -19.91
CA THR A 36 5.43 -1.47 -20.50
C THR A 36 6.75 -1.79 -19.78
N GLU A 37 7.59 -0.78 -19.57
CA GLU A 37 8.86 -0.95 -18.83
C GLU A 37 8.62 -1.33 -17.36
N SER A 38 7.61 -0.75 -16.73
CA SER A 38 7.24 -1.12 -15.34
C SER A 38 6.78 -2.57 -15.22
N VAL A 39 6.02 -3.06 -16.19
CA VAL A 39 5.58 -4.47 -16.28
C VAL A 39 6.79 -5.38 -16.52
N THR A 40 7.70 -5.00 -17.42
CA THR A 40 8.94 -5.74 -17.71
C THR A 40 9.80 -5.87 -16.45
N ALA A 41 10.00 -4.77 -15.74
CA ALA A 41 10.74 -4.74 -14.48
C ALA A 41 10.10 -5.63 -13.40
N GLU A 42 8.77 -5.62 -13.29
CA GLU A 42 8.04 -6.47 -12.32
C GLU A 42 8.21 -7.96 -12.65
N ILE A 43 8.19 -8.35 -13.92
CA ILE A 43 8.45 -9.73 -14.35
C ILE A 43 9.87 -10.17 -13.94
N ALA A 44 10.88 -9.30 -14.16
CA ALA A 44 12.27 -9.56 -13.78
C ALA A 44 12.43 -9.73 -12.26
N VAL A 45 11.82 -8.83 -11.48
CA VAL A 45 11.88 -8.87 -9.99
C VAL A 45 11.27 -10.16 -9.45
N ARG A 46 10.21 -10.67 -10.07
CA ARG A 46 9.58 -11.92 -9.64
C ARG A 46 10.42 -13.17 -9.92
N GLY A 47 11.32 -13.13 -10.90
CA GLY A 47 12.26 -14.19 -11.20
C GLY A 47 11.67 -15.49 -11.74
N TYR A 48 10.38 -15.54 -12.13
CA TYR A 48 9.76 -16.71 -12.75
C TYR A 48 10.03 -16.77 -14.25
N PHE A 49 10.24 -15.61 -14.86
CA PHE A 49 10.55 -15.46 -16.28
C PHE A 49 11.76 -14.56 -16.43
N ASP A 50 12.47 -14.70 -17.56
CA ASP A 50 13.53 -13.83 -18.03
C ASP A 50 12.96 -12.93 -19.12
N PRO A 51 12.59 -11.66 -18.82
CA PRO A 51 11.91 -10.80 -19.77
C PRO A 51 12.90 -10.23 -20.79
N ILE A 52 12.50 -10.26 -22.06
CA ILE A 52 13.10 -9.48 -23.14
C ILE A 52 12.27 -8.21 -23.29
N SER A 53 12.87 -7.05 -23.03
CA SER A 53 12.17 -5.76 -23.08
C SER A 53 11.69 -5.39 -24.48
N SER A 54 10.73 -4.48 -24.57
CA SER A 54 10.22 -3.98 -25.84
C SER A 54 11.32 -3.33 -26.70
N GLY A 55 12.29 -2.64 -26.07
CA GLY A 55 13.44 -2.06 -26.73
C GLY A 55 14.40 -3.10 -27.30
N GLU A 56 14.66 -4.19 -26.58
CA GLU A 56 15.47 -5.30 -27.07
C GLU A 56 14.79 -6.02 -28.23
N VAL A 57 13.49 -6.26 -28.13
CA VAL A 57 12.67 -6.82 -29.21
C VAL A 57 12.80 -5.96 -30.47
N GLN A 58 12.71 -4.63 -30.35
CA GLN A 58 12.89 -3.70 -31.47
C GLN A 58 14.28 -3.79 -32.10
N THR A 59 15.31 -3.90 -31.27
CA THR A 59 16.69 -4.00 -31.74
C THR A 59 16.94 -5.32 -32.48
N MET A 60 16.38 -6.41 -32.02
CA MET A 60 16.53 -7.74 -32.62
C MET A 60 15.79 -7.90 -33.95
N LEU A 61 14.62 -7.28 -34.10
CA LEU A 61 13.73 -7.48 -35.25
C LEU A 61 13.91 -6.45 -36.36
N GLY A 62 14.51 -5.32 -36.07
CA GLY A 62 14.58 -4.18 -37.00
C GLY A 62 13.24 -3.45 -37.16
N VAL A 63 13.33 -2.19 -37.61
CA VAL A 63 12.15 -1.25 -37.63
C VAL A 63 11.06 -1.69 -38.63
N GLU A 64 11.42 -2.35 -39.71
CA GLU A 64 10.45 -2.75 -40.73
C GLU A 64 9.54 -3.91 -40.28
N ARG A 65 10.12 -4.89 -39.61
CA ARG A 65 9.34 -6.02 -39.06
C ARG A 65 8.42 -5.59 -37.90
N GLN A 66 8.85 -4.59 -37.15
CA GLN A 66 8.04 -4.04 -36.05
C GLN A 66 6.74 -3.38 -36.54
N LYS A 67 6.76 -2.65 -37.66
CA LYS A 67 5.55 -2.06 -38.25
C LYS A 67 4.56 -3.13 -38.70
N ALA A 68 5.03 -4.26 -39.20
CA ALA A 68 4.19 -5.40 -39.53
C ALA A 68 3.54 -6.02 -38.28
N LEU A 69 4.23 -5.99 -37.12
CA LEU A 69 3.77 -6.55 -35.85
C LEU A 69 2.72 -5.69 -35.13
N LEU A 70 2.74 -4.37 -35.33
CA LEU A 70 1.69 -3.47 -34.80
C LEU A 70 0.33 -3.73 -35.41
N GLY A 71 0.26 -4.43 -36.56
CA GLY A 71 -0.98 -4.92 -37.19
C GLY A 71 -1.33 -6.37 -36.83
N CYS A 72 -0.48 -7.07 -36.08
CA CYS A 72 -0.68 -8.47 -35.71
C CYS A 72 -1.68 -8.60 -34.58
N GLY A 73 -2.95 -8.74 -34.89
CA GLY A 73 -3.99 -9.14 -33.93
C GLY A 73 -4.20 -10.66 -33.82
N GLU A 74 -3.52 -11.45 -34.64
CA GLU A 74 -3.74 -12.89 -34.72
C GLU A 74 -2.65 -13.69 -34.00
N GLU A 75 -3.05 -14.78 -33.33
CA GLU A 75 -2.17 -15.67 -32.55
C GLU A 75 -1.02 -16.27 -33.38
N ASN A 76 -1.21 -16.50 -34.67
CA ASN A 76 -0.21 -17.04 -35.58
C ASN A 76 1.00 -16.11 -35.76
N CYS A 77 0.77 -14.81 -35.92
CA CYS A 77 1.82 -13.81 -36.07
C CYS A 77 2.68 -13.68 -34.80
N MET A 78 2.04 -13.74 -33.62
CA MET A 78 2.74 -13.75 -32.32
C MET A 78 3.61 -14.99 -32.14
N THR A 79 3.18 -16.13 -32.68
CA THR A 79 3.94 -17.40 -32.63
C THR A 79 5.22 -17.32 -33.48
N GLU A 80 5.14 -16.73 -34.67
CA GLU A 80 6.29 -16.57 -35.57
C GLU A 80 7.32 -15.60 -34.96
N LEU A 81 6.85 -14.51 -34.36
CA LEU A 81 7.68 -13.55 -33.64
C LEU A 81 8.45 -14.19 -32.49
N ALA A 82 7.76 -14.95 -31.65
CA ALA A 82 8.35 -15.63 -30.52
C ALA A 82 9.43 -16.63 -30.94
N GLY A 83 9.21 -17.32 -32.08
CA GLY A 83 10.21 -18.19 -32.67
C GLY A 83 11.48 -17.45 -33.09
N ALA A 84 11.33 -16.27 -33.69
CA ALA A 84 12.46 -15.42 -34.09
C ALA A 84 13.25 -14.86 -32.88
N LEU A 85 12.59 -14.60 -31.77
CA LEU A 85 13.21 -14.11 -30.52
C LEU A 85 13.76 -15.23 -29.63
N GLY A 86 13.45 -16.50 -29.93
CA GLY A 86 13.78 -17.61 -29.05
C GLY A 86 13.06 -17.56 -27.71
N ALA A 87 11.93 -16.84 -27.61
CA ALA A 87 11.13 -16.68 -26.43
C ALA A 87 9.88 -17.57 -26.52
N PRO A 88 9.72 -18.60 -25.67
CA PRO A 88 8.55 -19.46 -25.70
C PRO A 88 7.25 -18.77 -25.28
N TYR A 89 7.34 -17.63 -24.63
CA TYR A 89 6.20 -16.81 -24.23
C TYR A 89 6.30 -15.39 -24.76
N VAL A 90 5.16 -14.80 -25.10
CA VAL A 90 5.03 -13.40 -25.48
C VAL A 90 3.97 -12.76 -24.60
N MET A 91 4.30 -11.62 -24.02
CA MET A 91 3.34 -10.75 -23.34
C MET A 91 2.97 -9.58 -24.23
N SER A 92 1.71 -9.39 -24.48
CA SER A 92 1.11 -8.20 -25.08
C SER A 92 0.19 -7.52 -24.10
N GLY A 93 -0.04 -6.22 -24.30
CA GLY A 93 -0.91 -5.44 -23.42
C GLY A 93 -1.47 -4.20 -24.07
N SER A 94 -2.45 -3.62 -23.42
CA SER A 94 -3.02 -2.33 -23.78
C SER A 94 -3.29 -1.49 -22.55
N LEU A 95 -3.07 -0.18 -22.68
CA LEU A 95 -3.44 0.82 -21.70
C LEU A 95 -4.53 1.72 -22.30
N VAL A 96 -5.69 1.69 -21.69
CA VAL A 96 -6.88 2.43 -22.15
C VAL A 96 -7.29 3.40 -21.07
N LYS A 97 -7.68 4.63 -21.46
CA LYS A 97 -8.31 5.59 -20.56
C LYS A 97 -9.67 5.97 -21.11
N LEU A 98 -10.71 5.65 -20.35
CA LEU A 98 -12.11 5.97 -20.64
C LEU A 98 -12.70 6.71 -19.44
N GLU A 99 -13.31 7.87 -19.69
CA GLU A 99 -14.05 8.65 -18.65
C GLU A 99 -13.24 8.87 -17.35
N GLY A 100 -11.91 9.04 -17.47
CA GLY A 100 -11.05 9.26 -16.32
C GLY A 100 -10.55 7.97 -15.63
N VAL A 101 -11.03 6.80 -16.02
CA VAL A 101 -10.58 5.50 -15.50
C VAL A 101 -9.52 4.91 -16.42
N PHE A 102 -8.40 4.48 -15.83
CA PHE A 102 -7.37 3.72 -16.52
C PHE A 102 -7.70 2.23 -16.47
N GLN A 103 -7.52 1.56 -17.59
CA GLN A 103 -7.62 0.11 -17.70
C GLN A 103 -6.34 -0.44 -18.31
N ILE A 104 -5.68 -1.35 -17.61
CA ILE A 104 -4.59 -2.15 -18.15
C ILE A 104 -5.07 -3.56 -18.46
N ASN A 105 -4.80 -4.01 -19.69
CA ASN A 105 -5.05 -5.40 -20.08
C ASN A 105 -3.71 -6.03 -20.41
N LEU A 106 -3.44 -7.20 -19.86
CA LEU A 106 -2.28 -8.02 -20.11
C LEU A 106 -2.71 -9.39 -20.64
N GLN A 107 -1.95 -9.92 -21.59
CA GLN A 107 -2.16 -11.23 -22.17
C GLN A 107 -0.82 -11.93 -22.36
N VAL A 108 -0.71 -13.16 -21.91
CA VAL A 108 0.46 -14.03 -22.13
C VAL A 108 0.08 -15.14 -23.08
N ILE A 109 0.87 -15.31 -24.14
CA ILE A 109 0.67 -16.30 -25.20
C ILE A 109 1.85 -17.29 -25.16
N ASP A 110 1.56 -18.59 -25.10
CA ASP A 110 2.53 -19.65 -25.33
C ASP A 110 2.71 -19.81 -26.85
N SER A 111 3.85 -19.38 -27.36
CA SER A 111 4.14 -19.40 -28.79
C SER A 111 4.22 -20.80 -29.37
N ARG A 112 4.60 -21.81 -28.56
CA ARG A 112 4.71 -23.20 -29.01
C ARG A 112 3.34 -23.86 -29.20
N LYS A 113 2.35 -23.42 -28.43
CA LYS A 113 0.97 -23.93 -28.47
C LYS A 113 0.03 -23.03 -29.27
N GLY A 114 0.47 -21.82 -29.64
CA GLY A 114 -0.32 -20.82 -30.34
C GLY A 114 -1.59 -20.43 -29.57
N ARG A 115 -1.53 -20.39 -28.22
CA ARG A 115 -2.69 -20.10 -27.41
C ARG A 115 -2.35 -19.18 -26.22
N THR A 116 -3.31 -18.38 -25.82
CA THR A 116 -3.23 -17.58 -24.59
C THR A 116 -3.22 -18.50 -23.38
N THR A 117 -2.24 -18.31 -22.50
CA THR A 117 -2.08 -19.06 -21.24
C THR A 117 -2.55 -18.27 -20.03
N GLY A 118 -2.55 -16.93 -20.11
CA GLY A 118 -3.01 -16.08 -19.03
C GLY A 118 -3.47 -14.72 -19.51
N ARG A 119 -4.42 -14.14 -18.80
CA ARG A 119 -4.94 -12.79 -19.03
C ARG A 119 -5.18 -12.11 -17.70
N SER A 120 -5.02 -10.79 -17.68
CA SER A 120 -5.39 -9.96 -16.54
C SER A 120 -5.92 -8.63 -17.02
N THR A 121 -6.95 -8.13 -16.36
CA THR A 121 -7.50 -6.81 -16.55
C THR A 121 -7.61 -6.10 -15.20
N LYS A 122 -7.03 -4.92 -15.07
CA LYS A 122 -7.14 -4.09 -13.87
C LYS A 122 -7.64 -2.69 -14.23
N LEU A 123 -8.46 -2.16 -13.34
CA LEU A 123 -9.02 -0.82 -13.43
C LEU A 123 -8.44 0.06 -12.32
N ALA A 124 -8.15 1.31 -12.63
CA ALA A 124 -7.65 2.29 -11.67
C ALA A 124 -8.22 3.67 -11.96
N LYS A 125 -8.58 4.42 -10.91
CA LYS A 125 -9.13 5.78 -11.04
C LYS A 125 -8.09 6.81 -11.46
N ASP A 126 -6.82 6.56 -11.13
CA ASP A 126 -5.69 7.43 -11.40
C ASP A 126 -4.42 6.61 -11.68
N PHE A 127 -3.37 7.28 -12.13
CA PHE A 127 -2.12 6.63 -12.50
C PHE A 127 -1.38 6.05 -11.29
N GLU A 128 -1.48 6.67 -10.13
CA GLU A 128 -0.89 6.14 -8.89
C GLU A 128 -1.53 4.81 -8.50
N SER A 129 -2.85 4.74 -8.49
CA SER A 129 -3.60 3.49 -8.25
C SER A 129 -3.25 2.42 -9.28
N LEU A 130 -3.02 2.79 -10.55
CA LEU A 130 -2.60 1.87 -11.60
C LEU A 130 -1.25 1.22 -11.29
N ARG A 131 -0.27 2.01 -10.82
CA ARG A 131 1.05 1.49 -10.44
C ARG A 131 0.97 0.39 -9.39
N PHE A 132 0.10 0.55 -8.38
CA PHE A 132 -0.14 -0.48 -7.36
C PHE A 132 -0.81 -1.73 -7.90
N GLN A 133 -1.51 -1.65 -9.03
CA GLN A 133 -2.16 -2.79 -9.66
C GLN A 133 -1.23 -3.60 -10.56
N ILE A 134 -0.12 -3.01 -11.05
CA ILE A 134 0.82 -3.68 -11.97
C ILE A 134 1.32 -5.02 -11.41
N PRO A 135 1.81 -5.13 -10.16
CA PRO A 135 2.28 -6.40 -9.62
C PRO A 135 1.22 -7.50 -9.60
N TYR A 136 -0.03 -7.14 -9.32
CA TYR A 136 -1.15 -8.07 -9.32
C TYR A 136 -1.56 -8.48 -10.73
N ALA A 137 -1.55 -7.51 -11.68
CA ALA A 137 -1.85 -7.78 -13.08
C ALA A 137 -0.82 -8.74 -13.69
N VAL A 138 0.47 -8.53 -13.42
CA VAL A 138 1.56 -9.40 -13.87
C VAL A 138 1.43 -10.80 -13.27
N ALA A 139 1.20 -10.90 -11.95
CA ALA A 139 1.05 -12.18 -11.28
C ALA A 139 -0.08 -13.02 -11.90
N GLU A 140 -1.24 -12.39 -12.11
CA GLU A 140 -2.41 -13.06 -12.66
C GLU A 140 -2.19 -13.46 -14.13
N ALA A 141 -1.64 -12.55 -14.97
CA ALA A 141 -1.34 -12.84 -16.37
C ALA A 141 -0.29 -13.95 -16.54
N CYS A 142 0.73 -13.97 -15.69
CA CYS A 142 1.81 -14.98 -15.73
C CYS A 142 1.44 -16.27 -14.98
N GLY A 143 0.31 -16.34 -14.29
CA GLY A 143 -0.05 -17.51 -13.47
C GLY A 143 0.91 -17.73 -12.29
N THR A 144 1.54 -16.68 -11.79
CA THR A 144 2.49 -16.72 -10.66
C THR A 144 1.80 -16.37 -9.34
N PRO A 145 2.37 -16.75 -8.17
CA PRO A 145 1.79 -16.37 -6.89
C PRO A 145 1.55 -14.87 -6.78
N LEU A 146 0.38 -14.49 -6.28
CA LEU A 146 0.05 -13.09 -6.07
C LEU A 146 1.00 -12.45 -5.05
N PRO A 147 1.39 -11.17 -5.25
CA PRO A 147 2.16 -10.45 -4.25
C PRO A 147 1.36 -10.39 -2.96
N PRO A 148 2.04 -10.43 -1.79
CA PRO A 148 1.35 -10.25 -0.53
C PRO A 148 0.63 -8.90 -0.54
N ALA A 149 -0.64 -8.92 -0.14
CA ALA A 149 -1.39 -7.67 0.02
C ALA A 149 -0.63 -6.75 0.99
N PRO A 150 -0.55 -5.43 0.73
CA PRO A 150 0.08 -4.51 1.65
C PRO A 150 -0.57 -4.67 3.03
N SER A 151 0.24 -5.02 4.03
CA SER A 151 -0.28 -5.26 5.38
C SER A 151 -0.85 -3.96 5.93
N ARG A 152 -2.16 -3.91 6.11
CA ARG A 152 -2.86 -2.78 6.74
C ARG A 152 -2.68 -2.77 8.25
N VAL A 153 -2.18 -3.87 8.82
CA VAL A 153 -2.01 -4.02 10.27
C VAL A 153 -1.05 -2.97 10.82
N LEU A 154 0.10 -2.77 10.19
CA LEU A 154 1.13 -1.83 10.66
C LEU A 154 0.62 -0.38 10.76
N PRO A 155 0.03 0.24 9.71
CA PRO A 155 -0.47 1.61 9.85
C PRO A 155 -1.62 1.73 10.86
N TYR A 156 -2.53 0.76 10.92
CA TYR A 156 -3.62 0.79 11.90
C TYR A 156 -3.11 0.62 13.34
N THR A 157 -2.13 -0.22 13.59
CA THR A 157 -1.51 -0.34 14.93
C THR A 157 -0.77 0.93 15.33
N MET A 158 -0.06 1.58 14.40
CA MET A 158 0.60 2.85 14.66
C MET A 158 -0.41 3.95 15.03
N VAL A 159 -1.51 4.07 14.29
CA VAL A 159 -2.59 5.03 14.60
C VAL A 159 -3.26 4.68 15.93
N GLY A 160 -3.53 3.41 16.20
CA GLY A 160 -4.15 2.97 17.44
C GLY A 160 -3.28 3.23 18.67
N VAL A 161 -2.01 2.85 18.62
CA VAL A 161 -1.05 3.09 19.73
C VAL A 161 -0.78 4.59 19.89
N GLY A 162 -0.62 5.33 18.79
CA GLY A 162 -0.44 6.78 18.80
C GLY A 162 -1.66 7.50 19.40
N GLY A 163 -2.87 7.10 19.03
CA GLY A 163 -4.11 7.64 19.59
C GLY A 163 -4.24 7.36 21.08
N ALA A 164 -3.95 6.14 21.54
CA ALA A 164 -3.94 5.79 22.96
C ALA A 164 -2.90 6.61 23.76
N SER A 165 -1.71 6.85 23.17
CA SER A 165 -0.66 7.67 23.79
C SER A 165 -1.08 9.14 23.90
N LEU A 166 -1.81 9.67 22.91
CA LEU A 166 -2.35 11.04 22.96
C LEU A 166 -3.40 11.17 24.06
N LEU A 167 -4.33 10.23 24.18
CA LEU A 167 -5.35 10.24 25.22
C LEU A 167 -4.73 10.08 26.63
N GLY A 168 -3.83 9.11 26.79
CA GLY A 168 -3.13 8.88 28.05
C GLY A 168 -2.26 10.08 28.47
N GLY A 169 -1.48 10.62 27.54
CA GLY A 169 -0.66 11.82 27.77
C GLY A 169 -1.51 13.05 28.11
N GLY A 170 -2.65 13.24 27.42
CA GLY A 170 -3.59 14.30 27.70
C GLY A 170 -4.17 14.24 29.09
N VAL A 171 -4.64 13.06 29.54
CA VAL A 171 -5.18 12.84 30.88
C VAL A 171 -4.13 13.09 31.96
N LEU A 172 -2.92 12.54 31.79
CA LEU A 172 -1.79 12.78 32.72
C LEU A 172 -1.43 14.27 32.80
N GLY A 173 -1.44 14.96 31.67
CA GLY A 173 -1.19 16.41 31.62
C GLY A 173 -2.24 17.21 32.39
N LEU A 174 -3.53 16.88 32.26
CA LEU A 174 -4.60 17.52 32.99
C LEU A 174 -4.50 17.26 34.51
N ILE A 175 -4.16 16.03 34.92
CA ILE A 175 -3.93 15.70 36.33
C ILE A 175 -2.73 16.49 36.89
N ALA A 176 -1.64 16.62 36.12
CA ALA A 176 -0.47 17.40 36.54
C ALA A 176 -0.82 18.88 36.72
N LEU A 177 -1.62 19.46 35.82
CA LEU A 177 -2.07 20.85 35.91
C LEU A 177 -3.02 21.08 37.11
N SER A 178 -3.93 20.14 37.39
CA SER A 178 -4.84 20.23 38.53
C SER A 178 -4.08 20.13 39.86
N ASN A 179 -3.08 19.24 39.96
CA ASN A 179 -2.24 19.10 41.13
C ASN A 179 -1.38 20.36 41.38
N GLU A 180 -0.86 20.98 40.33
CA GLU A 180 -0.15 22.27 40.46
C GLU A 180 -1.06 23.38 40.95
N GLY A 181 -2.27 23.45 40.43
CA GLY A 181 -3.28 24.44 40.88
C GLY A 181 -3.65 24.25 42.34
N ALA A 182 -3.84 23.00 42.80
CA ALA A 182 -4.12 22.68 44.21
C ALA A 182 -2.95 23.09 45.13
N LEU A 183 -1.69 22.77 44.70
CA LEU A 183 -0.51 23.12 45.48
C LEU A 183 -0.28 24.63 45.60
N ARG A 184 -0.54 25.39 44.55
CA ARG A 184 -0.52 26.86 44.57
C ARG A 184 -1.62 27.46 45.46
N GLY A 185 -2.80 26.83 45.45
CA GLY A 185 -3.93 27.22 46.34
C GLY A 185 -3.61 27.03 47.81
N GLU A 186 -2.97 25.92 48.19
CA GLU A 186 -2.50 25.69 49.56
C GLU A 186 -1.53 26.74 50.04
N LEU A 187 -0.54 27.12 49.19
CA LEU A 187 0.45 28.16 49.52
C LEU A 187 -0.19 29.54 49.68
N ALA A 188 -1.12 29.91 48.83
CA ALA A 188 -1.81 31.19 48.93
C ALA A 188 -2.70 31.26 50.19
N ALA A 189 -3.29 30.14 50.59
CA ALA A 189 -4.09 30.06 51.84
C ALA A 189 -3.20 30.14 53.08
N ASP A 190 -2.03 29.49 53.08
CA ASP A 190 -1.06 29.57 54.19
C ASP A 190 -0.48 30.98 54.40
N ASP A 191 -0.20 31.71 53.32
CA ASP A 191 0.30 33.10 53.39
C ASP A 191 -0.75 34.05 54.01
N MET A 192 -2.05 33.80 53.73
CA MET A 192 -3.15 34.62 54.21
C MET A 192 -3.56 34.34 55.64
N SER A 193 -3.41 33.09 56.16
CA SER A 193 -3.91 32.67 57.45
C SER A 193 -2.87 32.69 58.59
N ARG A 194 -1.58 32.96 58.32
CA ARG A 194 -0.47 32.85 59.27
C ARG A 194 -0.45 31.53 60.07
N THR A 195 -1.04 30.47 59.54
CA THR A 195 -1.11 29.17 60.15
C THR A 195 0.14 28.39 59.84
N VAL A 196 0.66 27.59 60.78
CA VAL A 196 1.87 26.78 60.68
C VAL A 196 1.84 25.93 59.40
N VAL A 197 2.87 26.08 58.56
CA VAL A 197 3.06 25.31 57.34
C VAL A 197 2.99 23.82 57.70
N LEU A 198 1.90 23.14 57.28
CA LEU A 198 1.67 21.72 57.54
C LEU A 198 2.60 20.79 56.73
N ARG A 199 3.26 21.33 55.72
CA ARG A 199 4.25 20.60 54.92
C ARG A 199 5.68 21.03 55.22
N THR A 200 6.57 20.06 55.43
CA THR A 200 8.01 20.33 55.50
C THR A 200 8.53 20.76 54.14
N ALA A 201 9.57 21.59 54.11
CA ALA A 201 10.18 22.03 52.84
C ALA A 201 10.56 20.88 51.90
N LYS A 202 10.92 19.74 52.46
CA LYS A 202 11.25 18.50 51.72
C LYS A 202 9.99 17.94 51.05
N SER A 203 8.87 17.83 51.74
CA SER A 203 7.64 17.27 51.14
C SER A 203 7.07 18.18 50.05
N TYR A 204 7.37 19.45 50.10
CA TYR A 204 6.99 20.41 49.05
C TYR A 204 7.89 20.28 47.82
N SER A 205 9.21 20.14 47.99
CA SER A 205 10.12 19.89 46.87
C SER A 205 9.79 18.57 46.15
N ASP A 206 9.51 17.48 46.93
CA ASP A 206 9.15 16.18 46.37
C ASP A 206 7.83 16.25 45.57
N ALA A 207 6.88 17.07 46.00
CA ALA A 207 5.62 17.30 45.27
C ALA A 207 5.86 18.08 43.95
N LEU A 208 6.72 19.09 43.95
CA LEU A 208 7.10 19.83 42.73
C LEU A 208 7.83 18.92 41.74
N ASP A 209 8.77 18.10 42.19
CA ASP A 209 9.52 17.17 41.34
C ASP A 209 8.58 16.12 40.72
N SER A 210 7.60 15.63 41.46
CA SER A 210 6.59 14.70 40.94
C SER A 210 5.72 15.35 39.85
N ILE A 211 5.29 16.59 40.02
CA ILE A 211 4.52 17.34 39.03
C ILE A 211 5.38 17.65 37.79
N ALA A 212 6.64 18.03 37.97
CA ALA A 212 7.56 18.26 36.86
C ALA A 212 7.79 16.98 36.04
N THR A 213 7.97 15.85 36.72
CA THR A 213 8.11 14.54 36.04
C THR A 213 6.82 14.17 35.29
N GLN A 214 5.64 14.34 35.88
CA GLN A 214 4.37 14.07 35.23
C GLN A 214 4.17 14.93 33.97
N LYS A 215 4.51 16.23 34.01
CA LYS A 215 4.46 17.13 32.86
C LYS A 215 5.39 16.68 31.75
N THR A 216 6.64 16.30 32.10
CA THR A 216 7.62 15.85 31.11
C THR A 216 7.16 14.54 30.43
N VAL A 217 6.67 13.57 31.20
CA VAL A 217 6.15 12.30 30.69
C VAL A 217 4.91 12.53 29.81
N SER A 218 3.98 13.40 30.24
CA SER A 218 2.78 13.71 29.45
C SER A 218 3.12 14.38 28.11
N LEU A 219 4.07 15.34 28.12
CA LEU A 219 4.52 16.01 26.90
C LEU A 219 5.24 15.05 25.94
N ALA A 220 6.11 14.19 26.47
CA ALA A 220 6.78 13.16 25.68
C ALA A 220 5.78 12.18 25.05
N ALA A 221 4.77 11.74 25.80
CA ALA A 221 3.70 10.87 25.31
C ALA A 221 2.85 11.54 24.21
N LEU A 222 2.55 12.83 24.34
CA LEU A 222 1.82 13.59 23.33
C LEU A 222 2.62 13.73 22.03
N ILE A 223 3.90 14.08 22.11
CA ILE A 223 4.77 14.22 20.94
C ILE A 223 4.95 12.86 20.23
N ALA A 224 5.25 11.80 21.00
CA ALA A 224 5.42 10.46 20.45
C ALA A 224 4.11 9.94 19.83
N GLY A 225 2.98 10.16 20.51
CA GLY A 225 1.65 9.80 20.01
C GLY A 225 1.29 10.50 18.71
N ALA A 226 1.55 11.81 18.62
CA ALA A 226 1.32 12.60 17.40
C ALA A 226 2.19 12.12 16.23
N ALA A 227 3.47 11.84 16.49
CA ALA A 227 4.39 11.28 15.48
C ALA A 227 3.94 9.91 14.96
N LEU A 228 3.47 9.02 15.85
CA LEU A 228 2.96 7.71 15.46
C LEU A 228 1.66 7.82 14.64
N VAL A 229 0.74 8.70 15.01
CA VAL A 229 -0.48 8.93 14.23
C VAL A 229 -0.15 9.48 12.85
N ALA A 230 0.71 10.49 12.77
CA ALA A 230 1.13 11.07 11.48
C ALA A 230 1.84 10.04 10.60
N GLY A 231 2.77 9.28 11.17
CA GLY A 231 3.47 8.20 10.46
C GLY A 231 2.52 7.10 9.97
N GLY A 232 1.57 6.69 10.81
CA GLY A 232 0.55 5.71 10.46
C GLY A 232 -0.36 6.19 9.32
N LEU A 233 -0.75 7.47 9.31
CA LEU A 233 -1.55 8.06 8.23
C LEU A 233 -0.79 8.15 6.91
N ILE A 234 0.51 8.51 6.95
CA ILE A 234 1.37 8.57 5.75
C ILE A 234 1.59 7.17 5.14
N LEU A 235 1.74 6.15 5.99
CA LEU A 235 1.92 4.75 5.57
C LEU A 235 0.61 4.05 5.19
N MET A 236 -0.54 4.72 5.35
CA MET A 236 -1.83 4.14 4.98
C MET A 236 -1.88 3.95 3.46
N PRO A 237 -1.99 2.71 2.96
CA PRO A 237 -2.13 2.49 1.53
C PRO A 237 -3.43 3.16 1.06
N PRO A 238 -3.45 3.72 -0.18
CA PRO A 238 -4.66 4.28 -0.74
C PRO A 238 -5.78 3.23 -0.65
N ALA A 239 -6.95 3.66 -0.21
CA ALA A 239 -8.10 2.76 -0.10
C ALA A 239 -8.33 2.09 -1.45
N ALA A 240 -8.27 0.74 -1.48
CA ALA A 240 -8.73 0.02 -2.65
C ALA A 240 -10.14 0.52 -2.94
N PRO A 241 -10.53 0.69 -4.23
CA PRO A 241 -11.90 1.01 -4.55
C PRO A 241 -12.78 -0.10 -3.98
N GLU A 242 -13.35 0.16 -2.82
CA GLU A 242 -14.27 -0.77 -2.20
C GLU A 242 -15.47 -0.92 -3.14
N ALA A 243 -15.75 -2.15 -3.53
CA ALA A 243 -17.07 -2.52 -3.98
C ALA A 243 -18.03 -2.03 -2.88
N GLY A 244 -18.73 -0.94 -3.19
CA GLY A 244 -19.33 -0.04 -2.21
C GLY A 244 -20.29 -0.73 -1.25
N VAL A 245 -19.81 -1.10 -0.09
CA VAL A 245 -20.67 -1.28 1.08
C VAL A 245 -21.09 0.12 1.54
N LYS A 246 -22.24 0.57 1.09
CA LYS A 246 -22.85 1.81 1.58
C LYS A 246 -23.49 1.49 2.94
N VAL A 247 -22.77 1.81 4.01
CA VAL A 247 -23.36 1.78 5.37
C VAL A 247 -24.03 3.14 5.57
N ALA A 248 -25.33 3.14 5.70
CA ALA A 248 -26.08 4.33 6.07
C ALA A 248 -26.52 4.21 7.53
N LEU A 249 -26.33 5.26 8.30
CA LEU A 249 -26.84 5.42 9.65
C LEU A 249 -28.26 5.97 9.54
N VAL A 250 -29.26 5.15 9.82
CA VAL A 250 -30.67 5.56 9.74
C VAL A 250 -31.19 5.77 11.16
N PRO A 251 -31.73 6.95 11.49
CA PRO A 251 -32.40 7.15 12.76
C PRO A 251 -33.67 6.28 12.82
N VAL A 252 -33.81 5.48 13.86
CA VAL A 252 -34.97 4.64 14.10
C VAL A 252 -35.71 5.14 15.34
N VAL A 253 -36.98 5.44 15.17
CA VAL A 253 -37.86 5.80 16.28
C VAL A 253 -38.53 4.51 16.78
N LEU A 254 -38.19 4.10 18.01
CA LEU A 254 -38.81 2.95 18.66
C LEU A 254 -39.88 3.43 19.62
N PRO A 255 -40.94 2.64 19.89
CA PRO A 255 -41.91 2.97 20.92
C PRO A 255 -41.23 2.97 22.30
N GLY A 256 -40.88 4.16 22.81
CA GLY A 256 -40.14 4.34 24.08
C GLY A 256 -38.79 5.00 23.98
N GLY A 257 -38.30 5.40 22.79
CA GLY A 257 -37.03 6.12 22.61
C GLY A 257 -36.57 6.24 21.17
N ALA A 258 -35.60 7.14 20.90
CA ALA A 258 -34.94 7.27 19.61
C ALA A 258 -33.65 6.46 19.62
N GLY A 259 -33.39 5.70 18.57
CA GLY A 259 -32.17 4.92 18.35
C GLY A 259 -31.61 5.14 16.95
N ALA A 260 -30.41 4.68 16.69
CA ALA A 260 -29.80 4.64 15.37
C ALA A 260 -29.52 3.19 14.97
N ALA A 261 -29.87 2.83 13.74
CA ALA A 261 -29.58 1.52 13.17
C ALA A 261 -28.59 1.65 12.01
N PHE A 262 -27.65 0.68 11.94
CA PHE A 262 -26.77 0.54 10.78
C PHE A 262 -27.46 -0.31 9.72
N VAL A 263 -27.67 0.26 8.53
CA VAL A 263 -28.19 -0.47 7.39
C VAL A 263 -27.03 -0.58 6.36
N GLY A 264 -26.55 -1.79 6.13
CA GLY A 264 -25.57 -2.09 5.10
C GLY A 264 -26.21 -2.91 4.00
N VAL A 265 -25.98 -2.54 2.74
CA VAL A 265 -26.29 -3.37 1.58
C VAL A 265 -25.03 -4.15 1.25
N LEU A 266 -25.06 -5.47 1.47
CA LEU A 266 -24.04 -6.39 0.98
C LEU A 266 -24.22 -6.58 -0.52
N PRO A 267 -23.11 -6.64 -1.30
CA PRO A 267 -23.17 -6.88 -2.73
C PRO A 267 -23.72 -8.26 -3.08
#